data_7a19b5f3f7edce190de330bde47035f3
#
_entry.id   7a19b5f3f7edce190de330bde47035f3
#
_cell.length_a   1.000
_cell.length_b   1.000
_cell.length_c   1.000
_cell.angle_alpha   90.00
_cell.angle_beta   90.00
_cell.angle_gamma   90.00
#
_symmetry.space_group_name_H-M   'P 1'
#
loop_
_entity.id
_entity.type
_entity.pdbx_description
1 polymer ?
#
loop_
_entity_poly.entity_id
_entity_poly.type
_entity_poly.pdbx_seq_one_letter_code
_entity_poly.pdbx_strand_id
1 'polypeptide(L)'
;MHGSLSNHPLPAPARLLGPAGLIPFAGLAAGIWAGWPGAGPALVAYGATILAFLGAVHWGLALAAPAGATEAGAQRVAWGRLGLGVVPALLAWVALLLPLATGLVMLALAILATALAETVAARQGLVPRAYLGLRWLLSTGAGLALLVGAAGL
;
A
#
# COMPACT_ATOMS: atom_id res chain seq x y z
N MET A 1 24.36 -11.69 -19.57
CA MET A 1 24.29 -12.13 -18.17
C MET A 1 22.99 -11.57 -17.58
N HIS A 2 21.91 -12.35 -17.62
CA HIS A 2 20.62 -11.97 -17.03
C HIS A 2 20.69 -12.31 -15.54
N GLY A 3 21.12 -11.35 -14.73
CA GLY A 3 21.08 -11.48 -13.27
C GLY A 3 19.62 -11.51 -12.83
N SER A 4 19.14 -12.69 -12.45
CA SER A 4 17.83 -12.93 -11.86
C SER A 4 17.68 -12.06 -10.60
N LEU A 5 16.88 -11.00 -10.67
CA LEU A 5 16.49 -10.16 -9.53
C LEU A 5 15.61 -10.91 -8.52
N SER A 6 15.36 -12.20 -8.76
CA SER A 6 14.30 -12.97 -8.08
C SER A 6 14.67 -13.52 -6.70
N ASN A 7 15.91 -13.40 -6.21
CA ASN A 7 16.34 -14.10 -4.99
C ASN A 7 17.19 -13.26 -4.00
N HIS A 8 17.26 -11.94 -4.17
CA HIS A 8 17.91 -11.15 -3.13
C HIS A 8 17.01 -11.03 -1.91
N PRO A 9 17.51 -11.36 -0.71
CA PRO A 9 16.75 -11.17 0.52
C PRO A 9 16.44 -9.68 0.71
N LEU A 10 15.25 -9.38 1.26
CA LEU A 10 14.87 -8.01 1.56
C LEU A 10 15.91 -7.34 2.46
N PRO A 11 16.27 -6.08 2.21
CA PRO A 11 17.19 -5.33 3.07
C PRO A 11 16.70 -5.34 4.53
N ALA A 12 17.63 -5.46 5.48
CA ALA A 12 17.29 -5.49 6.91
C ALA A 12 16.40 -4.30 7.35
N PRO A 13 16.62 -3.05 6.90
CA PRO A 13 15.72 -1.94 7.20
C PRO A 13 14.27 -2.18 6.76
N ALA A 14 14.02 -2.77 5.60
CA ALA A 14 12.66 -3.04 5.12
C ALA A 14 11.93 -4.08 6.01
N ARG A 15 12.68 -5.05 6.56
CA ARG A 15 12.14 -6.08 7.45
C ARG A 15 11.79 -5.55 8.85
N LEU A 16 12.41 -4.44 9.27
CA LEU A 16 12.15 -3.78 10.56
C LEU A 16 11.14 -2.64 10.43
N LEU A 17 11.35 -1.73 9.50
CA LEU A 17 10.52 -0.54 9.33
C LEU A 17 9.13 -0.88 8.76
N GLY A 18 9.02 -1.92 7.93
CA GLY A 18 7.73 -2.37 7.43
C GLY A 18 6.76 -2.71 8.55
N PRO A 19 7.03 -3.72 9.40
CA PRO A 19 6.15 -4.07 10.52
C PRO A 19 5.97 -2.94 11.53
N ALA A 20 6.96 -2.09 11.76
CA ALA A 20 6.83 -0.91 12.61
C ALA A 20 5.73 0.05 12.13
N GLY A 21 5.49 0.11 10.81
CA GLY A 21 4.37 0.86 10.23
C GLY A 21 2.98 0.38 10.65
N LEU A 22 2.84 -0.83 11.21
CA LEU A 22 1.57 -1.32 11.76
C LEU A 22 1.27 -0.80 13.17
N ILE A 23 2.27 -0.31 13.90
CA ILE A 23 2.11 0.17 15.28
C ILE A 23 1.07 1.30 15.37
N PRO A 24 1.11 2.37 14.54
CA PRO A 24 0.10 3.41 14.57
C PRO A 24 -1.30 2.88 14.23
N PHE A 25 -1.43 1.95 13.28
CA PHE A 25 -2.70 1.34 12.96
C PHE A 25 -3.32 0.64 14.17
N ALA A 26 -2.57 -0.24 14.82
CA ALA A 26 -3.03 -0.97 15.99
C ALA A 26 -3.31 -0.05 17.18
N GLY A 27 -2.42 0.90 17.45
CA GLY A 27 -2.58 1.85 18.55
C GLY A 27 -3.80 2.77 18.39
N LEU A 28 -4.03 3.29 17.18
CA LEU A 28 -5.18 4.15 16.90
C LEU A 28 -6.50 3.37 16.87
N ALA A 29 -6.53 2.15 16.33
CA ALA A 29 -7.69 1.29 16.40
C ALA A 29 -8.07 0.97 17.85
N ALA A 30 -7.10 0.60 18.69
CA ALA A 30 -7.30 0.40 20.12
C ALA A 30 -7.75 1.70 20.83
N GLY A 31 -7.22 2.85 20.43
CA GLY A 31 -7.60 4.15 20.93
C GLY A 31 -9.06 4.51 20.68
N ILE A 32 -9.64 4.12 19.54
CA ILE A 32 -11.08 4.28 19.25
C ILE A 32 -11.89 3.49 20.28
N TRP A 33 -11.57 2.23 20.51
CA TRP A 33 -12.28 1.38 21.49
C TRP A 33 -12.08 1.85 22.94
N ALA A 34 -10.96 2.52 23.23
CA ALA A 34 -10.71 3.16 24.53
C ALA A 34 -11.40 4.53 24.67
N GLY A 35 -12.16 4.99 23.67
CA GLY A 35 -12.82 6.29 23.68
C GLY A 35 -11.86 7.47 23.55
N TRP A 36 -10.69 7.27 22.94
CA TRP A 36 -9.66 8.30 22.81
C TRP A 36 -10.08 9.37 21.79
N PRO A 37 -10.27 10.64 22.21
CA PRO A 37 -10.68 11.69 21.29
C PRO A 37 -9.66 11.88 20.16
N GLY A 38 -10.14 11.90 18.91
CA GLY A 38 -9.28 12.10 17.75
C GLY A 38 -8.61 10.82 17.20
N ALA A 39 -8.71 9.65 17.86
CA ALA A 39 -8.12 8.41 17.35
C ALA A 39 -8.69 8.02 15.99
N GLY A 40 -9.99 8.19 15.76
CA GLY A 40 -10.63 7.90 14.47
C GLY A 40 -10.13 8.79 13.33
N PRO A 41 -10.19 10.12 13.43
CA PRO A 41 -9.58 11.03 12.46
C PRO A 41 -8.09 10.76 12.22
N ALA A 42 -7.33 10.44 13.26
CA ALA A 42 -5.91 10.10 13.12
C ALA A 42 -5.73 8.78 12.35
N LEU A 43 -6.57 7.78 12.60
CA LEU A 43 -6.49 6.49 11.91
C LEU A 43 -6.80 6.61 10.41
N VAL A 44 -7.83 7.36 10.02
CA VAL A 44 -8.15 7.59 8.62
C VAL A 44 -7.05 8.39 7.92
N ALA A 45 -6.51 9.43 8.58
CA ALA A 45 -5.41 10.21 8.03
C ALA A 45 -4.14 9.37 7.83
N TYR A 46 -3.77 8.55 8.81
CA TYR A 46 -2.63 7.66 8.71
C TYR A 46 -2.82 6.61 7.61
N GLY A 47 -3.99 5.97 7.55
CA GLY A 47 -4.33 5.01 6.48
C GLY A 47 -4.26 5.63 5.09
N ALA A 48 -4.75 6.86 4.92
CA ALA A 48 -4.67 7.59 3.66
C ALA A 48 -3.22 7.88 3.26
N THR A 49 -2.37 8.31 4.21
CA THR A 49 -0.94 8.55 3.99
C THR A 49 -0.22 7.28 3.53
N ILE A 50 -0.50 6.14 4.20
CA ILE A 50 0.10 4.86 3.83
C ILE A 50 -0.38 4.42 2.44
N LEU A 51 -1.67 4.52 2.13
CA LEU A 51 -2.19 4.17 0.81
C LEU A 51 -1.55 5.00 -0.31
N ALA A 52 -1.39 6.32 -0.11
CA ALA A 52 -0.69 7.19 -1.05
C ALA A 52 0.79 6.80 -1.20
N PHE A 53 1.47 6.49 -0.09
CA PHE A 53 2.87 6.03 -0.11
C PHE A 53 3.03 4.73 -0.91
N LEU A 54 2.11 3.79 -0.78
CA LEU A 54 2.13 2.53 -1.53
C LEU A 54 2.02 2.78 -3.05
N GLY A 55 1.20 3.74 -3.46
CA GLY A 55 1.13 4.19 -4.85
C GLY A 55 2.47 4.76 -5.36
N ALA A 56 3.14 5.57 -4.55
CA ALA A 56 4.40 6.23 -4.93
C ALA A 56 5.53 5.24 -5.27
N VAL A 57 5.53 4.03 -4.72
CA VAL A 57 6.51 2.97 -5.05
C VAL A 57 6.48 2.64 -6.55
N HIS A 58 5.29 2.61 -7.16
CA HIS A 58 5.14 2.31 -8.60
C HIS A 58 5.72 3.42 -9.49
N TRP A 59 5.67 4.67 -9.04
CA TRP A 59 6.33 5.79 -9.70
C TRP A 59 7.84 5.63 -9.67
N GLY A 60 8.41 5.28 -8.52
CA GLY A 60 9.84 4.99 -8.40
C GLY A 60 10.28 3.89 -9.36
N LEU A 61 9.52 2.79 -9.44
CA LEU A 61 9.80 1.69 -10.36
C LEU A 61 9.65 2.08 -11.83
N ALA A 62 8.73 2.98 -12.18
CA ALA A 62 8.55 3.46 -13.54
C ALA A 62 9.72 4.36 -13.97
N LEU A 63 10.18 5.24 -13.09
CA LEU A 63 11.28 6.17 -13.36
C LEU A 63 12.65 5.50 -13.37
N ALA A 64 12.81 4.40 -12.60
CA ALA A 64 14.07 3.63 -12.55
C ALA A 64 14.20 2.59 -13.68
N ALA A 65 13.19 2.44 -14.54
CA ALA A 65 13.24 1.47 -15.65
C ALA A 65 14.28 1.88 -16.68
N PRO A 66 15.21 0.96 -17.12
CA PRO A 66 16.21 1.30 -18.13
C PRO A 66 15.55 1.67 -19.46
N ALA A 67 16.04 2.73 -20.10
CA ALA A 67 15.69 3.10 -21.47
C ALA A 67 16.20 2.01 -22.41
N GLY A 68 15.34 1.17 -22.97
CA GLY A 68 15.78 0.10 -23.88
C GLY A 68 14.72 -0.92 -24.28
N ALA A 69 13.50 -0.82 -23.73
CA ALA A 69 12.38 -1.62 -24.22
C ALA A 69 11.81 -1.00 -25.51
N THR A 70 11.33 -1.85 -26.45
CA THR A 70 10.61 -1.37 -27.65
C THR A 70 9.54 -0.37 -27.26
N GLU A 71 9.46 0.79 -27.93
CA GLU A 71 8.66 1.97 -27.53
C GLU A 71 7.23 1.62 -27.12
N ALA A 72 6.52 0.76 -27.86
CA ALA A 72 5.12 0.41 -27.56
C ALA A 72 4.94 -0.45 -26.29
N GLY A 73 5.87 -1.39 -26.03
CA GLY A 73 5.81 -2.25 -24.83
C GLY A 73 6.19 -1.49 -23.57
N ALA A 74 7.24 -0.65 -23.64
CA ALA A 74 7.68 0.20 -22.55
C ALA A 74 6.60 1.21 -22.14
N GLN A 75 5.92 1.82 -23.11
CA GLN A 75 4.88 2.80 -22.87
C GLN A 75 3.66 2.19 -22.17
N ARG A 76 3.22 0.99 -22.56
CA ARG A 76 2.11 0.29 -21.90
C ARG A 76 2.42 -0.06 -20.44
N VAL A 77 3.64 -0.54 -20.16
CA VAL A 77 4.10 -0.82 -18.80
C VAL A 77 4.21 0.45 -17.96
N ALA A 78 4.68 1.55 -18.55
CA ALA A 78 4.75 2.85 -17.89
C ALA A 78 3.35 3.37 -17.52
N TRP A 79 2.37 3.33 -18.43
CA TRP A 79 0.97 3.71 -18.13
C TRP A 79 0.38 2.87 -16.99
N GLY A 80 0.59 1.54 -16.98
CA GLY A 80 0.15 0.67 -15.90
C GLY A 80 0.77 1.03 -14.55
N ARG A 81 2.07 1.28 -14.51
CA ARG A 81 2.79 1.65 -13.27
C ARG A 81 2.40 3.04 -12.76
N LEU A 82 2.31 4.04 -13.64
CA LEU A 82 1.90 5.39 -13.28
C LEU A 82 0.45 5.43 -12.81
N GLY A 83 -0.46 4.69 -13.47
CA GLY A 83 -1.85 4.53 -13.04
C GLY A 83 -1.97 3.88 -11.66
N LEU A 84 -1.24 2.78 -11.42
CA LEU A 84 -1.15 2.14 -10.10
C LEU A 84 -0.56 3.07 -9.03
N GLY A 85 0.22 4.07 -9.44
CA GLY A 85 0.75 5.09 -8.52
C GLY A 85 -0.25 6.19 -8.17
N VAL A 86 -1.09 6.61 -9.12
CA VAL A 86 -2.04 7.72 -8.92
C VAL A 86 -3.34 7.27 -8.27
N VAL A 87 -3.90 6.14 -8.72
CA VAL A 87 -5.21 5.66 -8.24
C VAL A 87 -5.27 5.49 -6.73
N PRO A 88 -4.29 4.86 -6.04
CA PRO A 88 -4.31 4.75 -4.59
C PRO A 88 -4.33 6.10 -3.88
N ALA A 89 -3.61 7.10 -4.39
CA ALA A 89 -3.57 8.44 -3.80
C ALA A 89 -4.93 9.15 -3.93
N LEU A 90 -5.61 9.01 -5.08
CA LEU A 90 -6.97 9.54 -5.26
C LEU A 90 -7.99 8.85 -4.36
N LEU A 91 -7.91 7.52 -4.23
CA LEU A 91 -8.77 6.77 -3.31
C LEU A 91 -8.52 7.18 -1.85
N ALA A 92 -7.26 7.41 -1.47
CA ALA A 92 -6.90 7.91 -0.15
C ALA A 92 -7.51 9.29 0.13
N TRP A 93 -7.43 10.19 -0.85
CA TRP A 93 -8.04 11.53 -0.75
C TRP A 93 -9.57 11.44 -0.62
N VAL A 94 -10.24 10.65 -1.45
CA VAL A 94 -11.70 10.47 -1.36
C VAL A 94 -12.09 9.88 0.00
N ALA A 95 -11.35 8.92 0.55
CA ALA A 95 -11.62 8.34 1.86
C ALA A 95 -11.62 9.37 2.99
N LEU A 96 -10.79 10.42 2.89
CA LEU A 96 -10.75 11.52 3.86
C LEU A 96 -12.00 12.44 3.80
N LEU A 97 -12.74 12.42 2.70
CA LEU A 97 -13.95 13.22 2.49
C LEU A 97 -15.24 12.50 2.92
N LEU A 98 -15.14 11.20 3.19
CA LEU A 98 -16.28 10.36 3.57
C LEU A 98 -16.53 10.38 5.09
N PRO A 99 -17.74 9.97 5.54
CA PRO A 99 -17.98 9.67 6.94
C PRO A 99 -16.92 8.69 7.47
N LEU A 100 -16.47 8.91 8.71
CA LEU A 100 -15.26 8.30 9.26
C LEU A 100 -15.22 6.76 9.10
N ALA A 101 -16.29 6.06 9.51
CA ALA A 101 -16.37 4.61 9.38
C ALA A 101 -16.27 4.15 7.91
N THR A 102 -16.96 4.86 7.00
CA THR A 102 -16.93 4.57 5.56
C THR A 102 -15.53 4.79 4.98
N GLY A 103 -14.87 5.88 5.37
CA GLY A 103 -13.50 6.18 4.97
C GLY A 103 -12.51 5.09 5.40
N LEU A 104 -12.62 4.61 6.65
CA LEU A 104 -11.78 3.51 7.16
C LEU A 104 -12.01 2.19 6.39
N VAL A 105 -13.27 1.84 6.10
CA VAL A 105 -13.59 0.64 5.30
C VAL A 105 -13.04 0.79 3.88
N MET A 106 -13.22 1.96 3.25
CA MET A 106 -12.70 2.22 1.92
C MET A 106 -11.18 2.09 1.87
N LEU A 107 -10.46 2.62 2.86
CA LEU A 107 -9.00 2.49 2.96
C LEU A 107 -8.56 1.02 3.12
N ALA A 108 -9.26 0.26 3.97
CA ALA A 108 -8.97 -1.16 4.14
C ALA A 108 -9.08 -1.92 2.81
N LEU A 109 -10.18 -1.71 2.09
CA LEU A 109 -10.41 -2.34 0.78
C LEU A 109 -9.38 -1.89 -0.25
N ALA A 110 -9.05 -0.59 -0.30
CA ALA A 110 -8.07 -0.04 -1.23
C ALA A 110 -6.64 -0.57 -0.98
N ILE A 111 -6.21 -0.70 0.29
CA ILE A 111 -4.92 -1.28 0.65
C ILE A 111 -4.84 -2.75 0.22
N LEU A 112 -5.89 -3.54 0.45
CA LEU A 112 -5.95 -4.94 0.02
C LEU A 112 -5.99 -5.07 -1.51
N ALA A 113 -6.77 -4.23 -2.19
CA ALA A 113 -6.84 -4.19 -3.65
C ALA A 113 -5.48 -3.85 -4.28
N THR A 114 -4.72 -2.91 -3.67
CA THR A 114 -3.37 -2.57 -4.13
C THR A 114 -2.43 -3.77 -3.99
N ALA A 115 -2.47 -4.51 -2.87
CA ALA A 115 -1.66 -5.72 -2.69
C ALA A 115 -2.03 -6.82 -3.71
N LEU A 116 -3.32 -6.94 -4.05
CA LEU A 116 -3.77 -7.87 -5.08
C LEU A 116 -3.26 -7.47 -6.47
N ALA A 117 -3.35 -6.19 -6.83
CA ALA A 117 -2.82 -5.66 -8.08
C ALA A 117 -1.30 -5.89 -8.21
N GLU A 118 -0.54 -5.67 -7.12
CA GLU A 118 0.89 -5.96 -7.08
C GLU A 118 1.19 -7.46 -7.23
N THR A 119 0.34 -8.33 -6.68
CA THR A 119 0.48 -9.78 -6.86
C THR A 119 0.29 -10.18 -8.32
N VAL A 120 -0.68 -9.59 -9.02
CA VAL A 120 -0.87 -9.80 -10.46
C VAL A 120 0.34 -9.26 -11.25
N ALA A 121 0.81 -8.06 -10.92
CA ALA A 121 1.99 -7.46 -11.53
C ALA A 121 3.27 -8.31 -11.32
N ALA A 122 3.42 -8.94 -10.15
CA ALA A 122 4.55 -9.83 -9.87
C ALA A 122 4.52 -11.12 -10.71
N ARG A 123 3.34 -11.64 -11.07
CA ARG A 123 3.22 -12.76 -12.02
C ARG A 123 3.73 -12.40 -13.41
N GLN A 124 3.68 -11.12 -13.76
CA GLN A 124 4.18 -10.57 -15.02
C GLN A 124 5.67 -10.13 -14.93
N GLY A 125 6.34 -10.40 -13.79
CA GLY A 125 7.74 -10.02 -13.57
C GLY A 125 7.99 -8.53 -13.28
N LEU A 126 6.92 -7.75 -13.02
CA LEU A 126 7.01 -6.30 -12.80
C LEU A 126 7.36 -5.93 -11.35
N VAL A 127 7.21 -6.87 -10.40
CA VAL A 127 7.48 -6.69 -8.96
C VAL A 127 8.25 -7.90 -8.43
N PRO A 128 9.27 -7.74 -7.56
CA PRO A 128 10.01 -8.84 -6.96
C PRO A 128 9.10 -9.71 -6.07
N ARG A 129 9.12 -11.03 -6.28
CA ARG A 129 8.29 -11.98 -5.51
C ARG A 129 8.64 -12.00 -4.02
N ALA A 130 9.91 -11.79 -3.66
CA ALA A 130 10.36 -11.74 -2.26
C ALA A 130 9.67 -10.63 -1.45
N TYR A 131 9.22 -9.55 -2.11
CA TYR A 131 8.49 -8.45 -1.50
C TYR A 131 7.05 -8.81 -1.15
N LEU A 132 6.41 -9.72 -1.87
CA LEU A 132 4.97 -10.02 -1.73
C LEU A 132 4.59 -10.55 -0.34
N GLY A 133 5.44 -11.38 0.27
CA GLY A 133 5.16 -11.91 1.61
C GLY A 133 5.04 -10.79 2.65
N LEU A 134 6.01 -9.88 2.68
CA LEU A 134 5.96 -8.70 3.55
C LEU A 134 4.77 -7.81 3.19
N ARG A 135 4.52 -7.59 1.91
CA ARG A 135 3.42 -6.76 1.41
C ARG A 135 2.06 -7.26 1.88
N TRP A 136 1.80 -8.57 1.79
CA TRP A 136 0.55 -9.15 2.28
C TRP A 136 0.42 -9.08 3.80
N LEU A 137 1.49 -9.35 4.55
CA LEU A 137 1.50 -9.18 6.00
C LEU A 137 1.09 -7.76 6.40
N LEU A 138 1.70 -6.74 5.77
CA LEU A 138 1.41 -5.34 6.07
C LEU A 138 0.00 -4.93 5.65
N SER A 139 -0.46 -5.39 4.49
CA SER A 139 -1.79 -5.03 3.97
C SER A 139 -2.92 -5.68 4.79
N THR A 140 -2.77 -6.94 5.18
CA THR A 140 -3.75 -7.62 6.03
C THR A 140 -3.76 -7.02 7.43
N GLY A 141 -2.60 -6.72 8.02
CA GLY A 141 -2.51 -6.07 9.33
C GLY A 141 -3.14 -4.68 9.34
N ALA A 142 -2.82 -3.84 8.36
CA ALA A 142 -3.39 -2.50 8.22
C ALA A 142 -4.91 -2.56 7.94
N GLY A 143 -5.32 -3.41 7.00
CA GLY A 143 -6.73 -3.60 6.66
C GLY A 143 -7.56 -4.05 7.85
N LEU A 144 -7.06 -5.03 8.63
CA LEU A 144 -7.73 -5.51 9.83
C LEU A 144 -7.86 -4.39 10.89
N ALA A 145 -6.79 -3.64 11.15
CA ALA A 145 -6.83 -2.54 12.11
C ALA A 145 -7.82 -1.43 11.69
N LEU A 146 -7.90 -1.10 10.40
CA LEU A 146 -8.86 -0.15 9.86
C LEU A 146 -10.30 -0.64 10.03
N LEU A 147 -10.59 -1.92 9.77
CA LEU A 147 -11.91 -2.52 9.95
C LEU A 147 -12.30 -2.60 11.44
N VAL A 148 -11.37 -2.97 12.32
CA VAL A 148 -11.57 -2.96 13.77
C VAL A 148 -11.85 -1.55 14.26
N GLY A 149 -11.11 -0.54 13.77
CA GLY A 149 -11.37 0.86 14.08
C GLY A 149 -12.75 1.32 13.59
N ALA A 150 -13.16 0.94 12.38
CA ALA A 150 -14.48 1.27 11.85
C ALA A 150 -15.63 0.65 12.66
N ALA A 151 -15.43 -0.55 13.20
CA ALA A 151 -16.43 -1.23 14.04
C ALA A 151 -16.56 -0.63 15.45
N GLY A 152 -15.61 0.18 15.89
CA GLY A 152 -15.61 0.86 17.18
C GLY A 152 -16.18 2.28 17.15
N LEU A 153 -16.65 2.77 15.99
CA LEU A 153 -17.25 4.09 15.78
C LEU A 153 -18.76 4.02 15.78
#